data_eb2936301c52e5ecfb94ad8d06b8135d
#
_entry.id   eb2936301c52e5ecfb94ad8d06b8135d
#
_cell.length_a   1.000
_cell.length_b   1.000
_cell.length_c   1.000
_cell.angle_alpha   90.00
_cell.angle_beta   90.00
_cell.angle_gamma   90.00
#
_symmetry.space_group_name_H-M   'P 1'
#
loop_
_entity.id
_entity.type
_entity.pdbx_description
1 polymer ?
#
loop_
_entity_poly.entity_id
_entity_poly.type
_entity_poly.pdbx_seq_one_letter_code
_entity_poly.pdbx_strand_id
1 'polypeptide(L)'
;MLMDYAPSIDWTLALRLSAAGAKDLPNLDARSLKRLVADLRVTARRAGEIAGAFLDVDSAGATAVKVVDWNGWGTAVRGMVETVVTELELPRRPDGPVDWARRHLNAVLLGAGIRAASRRLLGQYDAYTGADTLYLVAPTIVAHERDHGFAPADFRLWVALHEQTHALQFRAAPWLRDWIGQRAREVFEDDASPVQGIAAWARTGDLASLLVSGAAGESLTRLVGVMTFLEGHADYTADVAGRPHIPSVASLRKAFSRKPGASGLGKISPSFDKSAQYRDGLAFCREVAALRGRPGLRAAFVEPDNLPTPAEISDARAWVRRVHG
;
A
#
# COMPACT_ATOMS: atom_id res chain seq x y z
N MET A 1 22.42 -17.79 19.70
CA MET A 1 21.04 -17.30 19.71
C MET A 1 21.10 -15.79 19.86
N LEU A 2 21.12 -15.06 18.77
CA LEU A 2 21.06 -13.60 18.79
C LEU A 2 19.61 -13.26 19.15
N MET A 3 19.38 -12.59 20.29
CA MET A 3 18.06 -12.08 20.64
C MET A 3 17.66 -11.02 19.61
N ASP A 4 16.57 -11.25 18.89
CA ASP A 4 15.97 -10.22 18.04
C ASP A 4 15.30 -9.19 18.94
N TYR A 5 15.74 -7.95 18.79
CA TYR A 5 15.20 -6.83 19.55
C TYR A 5 14.25 -6.02 18.66
N ALA A 6 13.22 -5.46 19.28
CA ALA A 6 12.35 -4.50 18.63
C ALA A 6 13.17 -3.38 17.95
N PRO A 7 12.84 -2.97 16.71
CA PRO A 7 13.52 -1.88 16.05
C PRO A 7 13.36 -0.59 16.85
N SER A 8 14.48 0.00 17.24
CA SER A 8 14.55 1.28 17.94
C SER A 8 14.66 2.41 16.91
N ILE A 9 13.80 3.44 16.99
CA ILE A 9 13.70 4.51 15.99
C ILE A 9 13.63 5.87 16.69
N ASP A 10 14.45 6.82 16.28
CA ASP A 10 14.27 8.23 16.62
C ASP A 10 13.21 8.85 15.69
N TRP A 11 11.96 8.81 16.12
CA TRP A 11 10.84 9.35 15.35
C TRP A 11 10.93 10.87 15.16
N THR A 12 11.54 11.59 16.07
CA THR A 12 11.72 13.04 15.94
C THR A 12 12.64 13.35 14.74
N LEU A 13 13.74 12.61 14.64
CA LEU A 13 14.67 12.72 13.52
C LEU A 13 14.01 12.23 12.21
N ALA A 14 13.36 11.07 12.24
CA ALA A 14 12.71 10.50 11.05
C ALA A 14 11.67 11.45 10.45
N LEU A 15 10.78 12.02 11.27
CA LEU A 15 9.75 12.95 10.81
C LEU A 15 10.34 14.28 10.34
N ARG A 16 11.40 14.79 10.97
CA ARG A 16 12.12 15.98 10.46
C ARG A 16 12.71 15.74 9.07
N LEU A 17 13.33 14.58 8.86
CA LEU A 17 13.93 14.23 7.58
C LEU A 17 12.86 14.00 6.50
N SER A 18 11.73 13.40 6.85
CA SER A 18 10.61 13.22 5.93
C SER A 18 10.00 14.55 5.48
N ALA A 19 9.96 15.52 6.36
CA ALA A 19 9.43 16.88 6.11
C ALA A 19 10.37 17.76 5.28
N ALA A 20 11.66 17.43 5.17
CA ALA A 20 12.64 18.28 4.50
C ALA A 20 12.28 18.51 3.02
N GLY A 21 12.30 19.77 2.57
CA GLY A 21 11.99 20.17 1.18
C GLY A 21 10.50 20.13 0.83
N ALA A 22 9.61 20.25 1.80
CA ALA A 22 8.15 20.32 1.61
C ALA A 22 7.68 21.67 0.98
N LYS A 23 8.57 22.42 0.32
CA LYS A 23 8.30 23.77 -0.22
C LYS A 23 7.41 23.81 -1.47
N ASP A 24 7.13 22.67 -2.08
CA ASP A 24 6.43 22.60 -3.38
C ASP A 24 4.92 22.31 -3.25
N LEU A 25 4.31 22.67 -2.13
CA LEU A 25 2.85 22.69 -2.02
C LEU A 25 2.30 23.76 -2.98
N PRO A 26 1.24 23.45 -3.75
CA PRO A 26 0.56 24.47 -4.53
C PRO A 26 0.14 25.60 -3.58
N ASN A 27 0.42 26.85 -3.99
CA ASN A 27 0.07 28.04 -3.22
C ASN A 27 -1.45 28.23 -3.24
N LEU A 28 -2.17 27.47 -2.40
CA LEU A 28 -3.60 27.58 -2.23
C LEU A 28 -3.88 28.50 -1.04
N ASP A 29 -4.80 29.44 -1.22
CA ASP A 29 -5.33 30.22 -0.11
C ASP A 29 -6.12 29.31 0.85
N ALA A 30 -6.33 29.78 2.08
CA ALA A 30 -7.01 29.01 3.13
C ALA A 30 -8.44 28.55 2.73
N ARG A 31 -9.13 29.36 1.92
CA ARG A 31 -10.48 29.04 1.44
C ARG A 31 -10.46 27.91 0.40
N SER A 32 -9.52 27.97 -0.53
CA SER A 32 -9.31 26.93 -1.56
C SER A 32 -8.84 25.62 -0.94
N LEU A 33 -7.95 25.68 0.07
CA LEU A 33 -7.53 24.50 0.81
C LEU A 33 -8.71 23.84 1.56
N LYS A 34 -9.55 24.62 2.25
CA LYS A 34 -10.74 24.08 2.92
C LYS A 34 -11.69 23.41 1.94
N ARG A 35 -11.91 24.01 0.75
CA ARG A 35 -12.73 23.41 -0.31
C ARG A 35 -12.15 22.10 -0.82
N LEU A 36 -10.83 22.05 -1.09
CA LEU A 36 -10.12 20.84 -1.52
C LEU A 36 -10.29 19.71 -0.51
N VAL A 37 -10.06 20.00 0.79
CA VAL A 37 -10.23 19.00 1.86
C VAL A 37 -11.67 18.47 1.94
N ALA A 38 -12.65 19.36 1.85
CA ALA A 38 -14.07 18.98 1.87
C ALA A 38 -14.42 18.11 0.66
N ASP A 39 -13.98 18.51 -0.53
CA ASP A 39 -14.22 17.78 -1.79
C ASP A 39 -13.60 16.36 -1.75
N LEU A 40 -12.35 16.24 -1.35
CA LEU A 40 -11.69 14.95 -1.22
C LEU A 40 -12.41 14.01 -0.24
N ARG A 41 -12.91 14.55 0.88
CA ARG A 41 -13.70 13.75 1.85
C ARG A 41 -15.03 13.28 1.28
N VAL A 42 -15.76 14.16 0.61
CA VAL A 42 -17.05 13.82 -0.04
C VAL A 42 -16.82 12.79 -1.14
N THR A 43 -15.80 13.00 -1.98
CA THR A 43 -15.41 12.08 -3.05
C THR A 43 -15.05 10.72 -2.52
N ALA A 44 -14.28 10.64 -1.41
CA ALA A 44 -13.89 9.36 -0.81
C ALA A 44 -15.09 8.59 -0.23
N ARG A 45 -16.06 9.26 0.39
CA ARG A 45 -17.29 8.59 0.86
C ARG A 45 -18.09 8.04 -0.30
N ARG A 46 -18.33 8.85 -1.33
CA ARG A 46 -18.99 8.41 -2.57
C ARG A 46 -18.28 7.23 -3.22
N ALA A 47 -16.95 7.25 -3.25
CA ALA A 47 -16.14 6.14 -3.76
C ALA A 47 -16.37 4.85 -2.97
N GLY A 48 -16.43 4.94 -1.64
CA GLY A 48 -16.74 3.80 -0.78
C GLY A 48 -18.10 3.18 -1.06
N GLU A 49 -19.13 4.00 -1.24
CA GLU A 49 -20.49 3.54 -1.61
C GLU A 49 -20.48 2.83 -2.98
N ILE A 50 -19.83 3.43 -3.99
CA ILE A 50 -19.72 2.83 -5.33
C ILE A 50 -18.97 1.51 -5.28
N ALA A 51 -17.81 1.47 -4.60
CA ALA A 51 -16.98 0.27 -4.50
C ALA A 51 -17.66 -0.82 -3.68
N GLY A 52 -18.32 -0.48 -2.56
CA GLY A 52 -19.09 -1.41 -1.74
C GLY A 52 -20.22 -2.08 -2.52
N ALA A 53 -21.02 -1.30 -3.24
CA ALA A 53 -22.07 -1.82 -4.11
C ALA A 53 -21.51 -2.67 -5.27
N PHE A 54 -20.37 -2.29 -5.84
CA PHE A 54 -19.72 -3.05 -6.90
C PHE A 54 -19.18 -4.39 -6.41
N LEU A 55 -18.57 -4.43 -5.22
CA LEU A 55 -17.99 -5.63 -4.62
C LEU A 55 -19.02 -6.48 -3.86
N ASP A 56 -20.25 -5.97 -3.69
CA ASP A 56 -21.29 -6.58 -2.89
C ASP A 56 -20.83 -6.83 -1.44
N VAL A 57 -20.21 -5.82 -0.87
CA VAL A 57 -19.82 -5.75 0.54
C VAL A 57 -20.72 -4.72 1.21
N ASP A 58 -21.39 -5.13 2.29
CA ASP A 58 -22.30 -4.24 3.07
C ASP A 58 -21.47 -3.23 3.89
N SER A 59 -20.80 -2.34 3.19
CA SER A 59 -19.96 -1.28 3.75
C SER A 59 -19.69 -0.20 2.71
N ALA A 60 -19.59 1.03 3.19
CA ALA A 60 -19.15 2.18 2.39
C ALA A 60 -17.62 2.45 2.50
N GLY A 61 -16.83 1.42 2.78
CA GLY A 61 -15.37 1.53 2.92
C GLY A 61 -14.93 2.02 4.30
N ALA A 62 -13.83 2.75 4.38
CA ALA A 62 -13.25 3.25 5.62
C ALA A 62 -14.22 4.18 6.38
N THR A 63 -14.35 4.00 7.69
CA THR A 63 -15.22 4.82 8.54
C THR A 63 -14.74 6.26 8.68
N ALA A 64 -13.42 6.46 8.66
CA ALA A 64 -12.81 7.77 8.73
C ALA A 64 -12.01 8.10 7.47
N VAL A 65 -12.13 9.35 7.00
CA VAL A 65 -11.32 9.88 5.89
C VAL A 65 -10.53 11.09 6.38
N LYS A 66 -9.22 10.97 6.39
CA LYS A 66 -8.30 12.05 6.74
C LYS A 66 -7.57 12.53 5.48
N VAL A 67 -7.74 13.82 5.17
CA VAL A 67 -6.97 14.48 4.13
C VAL A 67 -5.77 15.14 4.79
N VAL A 68 -4.59 14.73 4.38
CA VAL A 68 -3.31 15.09 5.03
C VAL A 68 -2.32 15.70 4.04
N ASP A 69 -1.37 16.42 4.57
CA ASP A 69 -0.14 16.76 3.87
C ASP A 69 0.92 15.65 4.06
N TRP A 70 2.11 15.84 3.52
CA TRP A 70 3.19 14.84 3.64
C TRP A 70 3.62 14.60 5.09
N ASN A 71 3.57 15.62 5.95
CA ASN A 71 3.91 15.50 7.38
C ASN A 71 2.84 14.73 8.14
N GLY A 72 1.57 15.04 7.87
CA GLY A 72 0.43 14.31 8.43
C GLY A 72 0.43 12.84 8.05
N TRP A 73 0.80 12.53 6.79
CA TRP A 73 0.98 11.14 6.37
C TRP A 73 2.17 10.47 7.08
N GLY A 74 3.32 11.17 7.22
CA GLY A 74 4.46 10.66 7.98
C GLY A 74 4.10 10.34 9.44
N THR A 75 3.24 11.17 10.07
CA THR A 75 2.71 10.90 11.41
C THR A 75 1.80 9.67 11.44
N ALA A 76 0.98 9.47 10.42
CA ALA A 76 0.14 8.27 10.29
C ALA A 76 1.01 7.01 10.15
N VAL A 77 2.03 7.04 9.30
CA VAL A 77 3.01 5.93 9.14
C VAL A 77 3.69 5.60 10.46
N ARG A 78 4.07 6.61 11.25
CA ARG A 78 4.61 6.36 12.59
C ARG A 78 3.65 5.52 13.43
N GLY A 79 2.38 5.89 13.51
CA GLY A 79 1.37 5.13 14.25
C GLY A 79 1.25 3.69 13.77
N MET A 80 1.20 3.47 12.45
CA MET A 80 1.14 2.13 11.86
C MET A 80 2.37 1.29 12.20
N VAL A 81 3.57 1.84 12.07
CA VAL A 81 4.83 1.15 12.39
C VAL A 81 4.92 0.84 13.89
N GLU A 82 4.57 1.80 14.76
CA GLU A 82 4.57 1.59 16.21
C GLU A 82 3.59 0.47 16.62
N THR A 83 2.42 0.38 15.99
CA THR A 83 1.46 -0.70 16.22
C THR A 83 2.05 -2.04 15.80
N VAL A 84 2.57 -2.16 14.58
CA VAL A 84 3.18 -3.40 14.09
C VAL A 84 4.35 -3.84 14.98
N VAL A 85 5.24 -2.91 15.35
CA VAL A 85 6.39 -3.21 16.24
C VAL A 85 5.91 -3.69 17.62
N THR A 86 4.83 -3.12 18.14
CA THR A 86 4.26 -3.54 19.43
C THR A 86 3.65 -4.95 19.34
N GLU A 87 2.97 -5.26 18.23
CA GLU A 87 2.36 -6.59 17.99
C GLU A 87 3.40 -7.70 17.77
N LEU A 88 4.66 -7.35 17.43
CA LEU A 88 5.75 -8.33 17.33
C LEU A 88 6.22 -8.83 18.69
N GLU A 89 5.88 -8.14 19.80
CA GLU A 89 6.24 -8.50 21.17
C GLU A 89 7.76 -8.73 21.41
N LEU A 90 8.59 -8.13 20.56
CA LEU A 90 10.04 -8.26 20.64
C LEU A 90 10.61 -7.52 21.87
N PRO A 91 11.64 -8.05 22.54
CA PRO A 91 12.28 -7.38 23.66
C PRO A 91 12.92 -6.07 23.22
N ARG A 92 12.92 -5.07 24.10
CA ARG A 92 13.63 -3.82 23.84
C ARG A 92 15.13 -4.02 24.08
N ARG A 93 15.94 -3.45 23.20
CA ARG A 93 17.39 -3.44 23.37
C ARG A 93 17.76 -2.56 24.59
N PRO A 94 18.74 -2.99 25.40
CA PRO A 94 19.27 -2.13 26.45
C PRO A 94 19.86 -0.83 25.89
N ASP A 95 19.66 0.28 26.61
CA ASP A 95 20.25 1.56 26.25
C ASP A 95 21.77 1.49 26.21
N GLY A 96 22.37 2.06 25.18
CA GLY A 96 23.83 2.09 25.02
C GLY A 96 24.27 2.68 23.68
N PRO A 97 25.58 2.83 23.45
CA PRO A 97 26.09 3.43 22.21
C PRO A 97 25.63 2.72 20.94
N VAL A 98 25.48 1.41 21.00
CA VAL A 98 25.02 0.59 19.84
C VAL A 98 23.54 0.84 19.58
N ASP A 99 22.72 0.91 20.62
CA ASP A 99 21.29 1.24 20.46
C ASP A 99 21.11 2.67 19.93
N TRP A 100 21.85 3.61 20.49
CA TRP A 100 21.87 4.99 20.02
C TRP A 100 22.21 5.09 18.53
N ALA A 101 23.27 4.43 18.07
CA ALA A 101 23.68 4.46 16.67
C ALA A 101 22.62 3.83 15.74
N ARG A 102 22.06 2.66 16.13
CA ARG A 102 20.99 1.99 15.38
C ARG A 102 19.71 2.83 15.30
N ARG A 103 19.31 3.41 16.40
CA ARG A 103 18.14 4.26 16.52
C ARG A 103 18.20 5.44 15.54
N HIS A 104 19.37 6.08 15.43
CA HIS A 104 19.58 7.18 14.50
C HIS A 104 19.67 6.70 13.04
N LEU A 105 20.36 5.59 12.78
CA LEU A 105 20.41 5.00 11.44
C LEU A 105 19.01 4.61 10.95
N ASN A 106 18.23 3.93 11.79
CA ASN A 106 16.84 3.58 11.47
C ASN A 106 15.99 4.83 11.18
N ALA A 107 16.18 5.90 11.95
CA ALA A 107 15.48 7.16 11.74
C ALA A 107 15.84 7.81 10.40
N VAL A 108 17.11 7.79 9.99
CA VAL A 108 17.56 8.32 8.70
C VAL A 108 16.96 7.51 7.54
N LEU A 109 17.06 6.18 7.60
CA LEU A 109 16.53 5.31 6.57
C LEU A 109 15.00 5.43 6.43
N LEU A 110 14.30 5.38 7.56
CA LEU A 110 12.84 5.50 7.59
C LEU A 110 12.38 6.91 7.17
N GLY A 111 13.02 7.96 7.65
CA GLY A 111 12.71 9.33 7.26
C GLY A 111 12.91 9.58 5.76
N ALA A 112 13.99 9.04 5.17
CA ALA A 112 14.20 9.07 3.73
C ALA A 112 13.14 8.27 2.96
N GLY A 113 12.78 7.09 3.47
CA GLY A 113 11.72 6.23 2.90
C GLY A 113 10.36 6.92 2.94
N ILE A 114 9.94 7.46 4.09
CA ILE A 114 8.68 8.23 4.25
C ILE A 114 8.66 9.41 3.28
N ARG A 115 9.76 10.17 3.18
CA ARG A 115 9.87 11.28 2.23
C ARG A 115 9.69 10.84 0.78
N ALA A 116 10.34 9.75 0.38
CA ALA A 116 10.24 9.24 -0.98
C ALA A 116 8.84 8.71 -1.30
N ALA A 117 8.22 8.02 -0.35
CA ALA A 117 6.88 7.46 -0.49
C ALA A 117 5.80 8.54 -0.50
N SER A 118 5.83 9.50 0.43
CA SER A 118 4.80 10.54 0.58
C SER A 118 4.59 11.40 -0.68
N ARG A 119 5.65 11.57 -1.47
CA ARG A 119 5.60 12.34 -2.73
C ARG A 119 5.04 11.55 -3.92
N ARG A 120 4.76 10.28 -3.73
CA ARG A 120 4.26 9.38 -4.78
C ARG A 120 2.94 8.75 -4.42
N LEU A 121 2.69 8.59 -3.12
CA LEU A 121 1.49 7.98 -2.60
C LEU A 121 0.31 8.96 -2.70
N LEU A 122 -0.78 8.52 -3.29
CA LEU A 122 -2.00 9.31 -3.44
C LEU A 122 -2.92 9.14 -2.24
N GLY A 123 -2.95 7.93 -1.68
CA GLY A 123 -3.69 7.58 -0.48
C GLY A 123 -3.13 6.33 0.19
N GLN A 124 -3.70 5.98 1.33
CA GLN A 124 -3.41 4.75 2.06
C GLN A 124 -4.53 4.43 3.03
N TYR A 125 -5.03 3.20 2.98
CA TYR A 125 -5.91 2.66 4.02
C TYR A 125 -5.06 2.14 5.19
N ASP A 126 -5.46 2.50 6.41
CA ASP A 126 -4.85 2.01 7.64
C ASP A 126 -5.52 0.73 8.11
N ALA A 127 -4.96 -0.40 7.74
CA ALA A 127 -5.40 -1.72 8.19
C ALA A 127 -4.80 -2.13 9.54
N TYR A 128 -3.85 -1.39 10.10
CA TYR A 128 -2.99 -1.85 11.21
C TYR A 128 -3.38 -1.30 12.57
N THR A 129 -3.68 -0.01 12.70
CA THR A 129 -3.91 0.62 14.01
C THR A 129 -5.33 0.38 14.56
N GLY A 130 -6.22 -0.26 13.80
CA GLY A 130 -7.62 -0.41 14.16
C GLY A 130 -8.45 0.89 14.02
N ALA A 131 -7.83 1.98 13.55
CA ALA A 131 -8.49 3.27 13.38
C ALA A 131 -9.44 3.32 12.18
N ASP A 132 -9.45 2.28 11.33
CA ASP A 132 -10.29 2.18 10.11
C ASP A 132 -10.33 3.49 9.32
N THR A 133 -9.14 4.00 9.02
CA THR A 133 -8.95 5.33 8.45
C THR A 133 -8.34 5.26 7.05
N LEU A 134 -8.96 5.95 6.10
CA LEU A 134 -8.36 6.25 4.81
C LEU A 134 -7.63 7.59 4.88
N TYR A 135 -6.36 7.61 4.57
CA TYR A 135 -5.54 8.81 4.40
C TYR A 135 -5.45 9.18 2.91
N LEU A 136 -5.78 10.43 2.55
CA LEU A 136 -5.57 10.99 1.21
C LEU A 136 -4.48 12.06 1.29
N VAL A 137 -3.43 11.92 0.47
CA VAL A 137 -2.27 12.83 0.48
C VAL A 137 -2.51 13.95 -0.53
N ALA A 138 -3.20 15.00 -0.06
CA ALA A 138 -3.68 16.09 -0.91
C ALA A 138 -2.59 16.75 -1.79
N PRO A 139 -1.36 17.05 -1.30
CA PRO A 139 -0.34 17.65 -2.15
C PRO A 139 0.05 16.79 -3.33
N THR A 140 0.13 15.46 -3.12
CA THR A 140 0.51 14.51 -4.18
C THR A 140 -0.61 14.39 -5.21
N ILE A 141 -1.88 14.34 -4.76
CA ILE A 141 -3.05 14.31 -5.66
C ILE A 141 -3.05 15.55 -6.55
N VAL A 142 -2.95 16.75 -5.96
CA VAL A 142 -2.97 18.01 -6.72
C VAL A 142 -1.76 18.15 -7.66
N ALA A 143 -0.58 17.67 -7.24
CA ALA A 143 0.58 17.64 -8.11
C ALA A 143 0.36 16.77 -9.36
N HIS A 144 -0.21 15.57 -9.19
CA HIS A 144 -0.55 14.68 -10.30
C HIS A 144 -1.63 15.28 -11.23
N GLU A 145 -2.68 15.93 -10.67
CA GLU A 145 -3.69 16.64 -11.46
C GLU A 145 -3.04 17.67 -12.39
N ARG A 146 -2.18 18.49 -11.82
CA ARG A 146 -1.49 19.56 -12.57
C ARG A 146 -0.50 19.01 -13.59
N ASP A 147 0.38 18.09 -13.18
CA ASP A 147 1.52 17.66 -13.98
C ASP A 147 1.09 16.78 -15.17
N HIS A 148 -0.10 16.20 -15.10
CA HIS A 148 -0.64 15.32 -16.15
C HIS A 148 -1.88 15.90 -16.83
N GLY A 149 -2.38 17.04 -16.37
CA GLY A 149 -3.59 17.67 -16.91
C GLY A 149 -4.85 16.84 -16.66
N PHE A 150 -4.92 16.09 -15.55
CA PHE A 150 -6.09 15.30 -15.24
C PHE A 150 -7.26 16.17 -14.81
N ALA A 151 -8.49 15.79 -15.23
CA ALA A 151 -9.70 16.39 -14.70
C ALA A 151 -9.81 16.06 -13.18
N PRO A 152 -9.81 17.09 -12.29
CA PRO A 152 -9.71 16.82 -10.86
C PRO A 152 -10.83 15.94 -10.30
N ALA A 153 -12.09 16.13 -10.74
CA ALA A 153 -13.21 15.31 -10.29
C ALA A 153 -13.04 13.83 -10.64
N ASP A 154 -12.60 13.55 -11.86
CA ASP A 154 -12.38 12.20 -12.36
C ASP A 154 -11.21 11.53 -11.63
N PHE A 155 -10.10 12.24 -11.53
CA PHE A 155 -8.89 11.70 -10.92
C PHE A 155 -9.07 11.41 -9.42
N ARG A 156 -9.67 12.36 -8.68
CA ARG A 156 -9.96 12.18 -7.25
C ARG A 156 -10.87 11.00 -6.98
N LEU A 157 -11.93 10.84 -7.80
CA LEU A 157 -12.85 9.72 -7.66
C LEU A 157 -12.15 8.39 -8.00
N TRP A 158 -11.31 8.36 -9.03
CA TRP A 158 -10.57 7.15 -9.42
C TRP A 158 -9.58 6.72 -8.33
N VAL A 159 -8.82 7.65 -7.77
CA VAL A 159 -7.92 7.41 -6.62
C VAL A 159 -8.72 6.92 -5.42
N ALA A 160 -9.80 7.60 -5.08
CA ALA A 160 -10.62 7.25 -3.92
C ALA A 160 -11.29 5.86 -4.06
N LEU A 161 -11.69 5.45 -5.27
CA LEU A 161 -12.21 4.10 -5.54
C LEU A 161 -11.15 3.04 -5.27
N HIS A 162 -9.90 3.28 -5.72
CA HIS A 162 -8.78 2.38 -5.45
C HIS A 162 -8.55 2.22 -3.94
N GLU A 163 -8.42 3.32 -3.24
CA GLU A 163 -8.09 3.33 -1.81
C GLU A 163 -9.23 2.77 -0.93
N GLN A 164 -10.48 3.08 -1.25
CA GLN A 164 -11.63 2.51 -0.54
C GLN A 164 -11.78 1.00 -0.79
N THR A 165 -11.31 0.51 -1.94
CA THR A 165 -11.29 -0.92 -2.21
C THR A 165 -10.40 -1.65 -1.21
N HIS A 166 -9.27 -1.07 -0.79
CA HIS A 166 -8.45 -1.67 0.27
C HIS A 166 -9.23 -1.82 1.59
N ALA A 167 -9.98 -0.80 2.01
CA ALA A 167 -10.82 -0.92 3.19
C ALA A 167 -11.86 -2.06 3.05
N LEU A 168 -12.47 -2.19 1.88
CA LEU A 168 -13.46 -3.24 1.60
C LEU A 168 -12.84 -4.64 1.53
N GLN A 169 -11.59 -4.79 1.08
CA GLN A 169 -10.85 -6.05 1.09
C GLN A 169 -10.68 -6.57 2.52
N PHE A 170 -10.25 -5.71 3.45
CA PHE A 170 -10.10 -6.09 4.86
C PHE A 170 -11.45 -6.33 5.56
N ARG A 171 -12.53 -5.71 5.09
CA ARG A 171 -13.88 -6.02 5.59
C ARG A 171 -14.42 -7.34 5.06
N ALA A 172 -14.18 -7.63 3.80
CA ALA A 172 -14.56 -8.91 3.19
C ALA A 172 -13.75 -10.09 3.76
N ALA A 173 -12.51 -9.84 4.20
CA ALA A 173 -11.61 -10.83 4.77
C ALA A 173 -11.00 -10.32 6.10
N PRO A 174 -11.73 -10.37 7.24
CA PRO A 174 -11.22 -9.91 8.53
C PRO A 174 -9.91 -10.62 8.95
N TRP A 175 -9.69 -11.84 8.52
CA TRP A 175 -8.49 -12.64 8.76
C TRP A 175 -7.24 -12.16 8.00
N LEU A 176 -7.43 -11.33 6.98
CA LEU A 176 -6.34 -10.91 6.07
C LEU A 176 -5.25 -10.11 6.78
N ARG A 177 -5.62 -9.28 7.77
CA ARG A 177 -4.67 -8.55 8.60
C ARG A 177 -3.72 -9.49 9.35
N ASP A 178 -4.30 -10.48 10.04
CA ASP A 178 -3.53 -11.44 10.83
C ASP A 178 -2.66 -12.32 9.94
N TRP A 179 -3.18 -12.71 8.78
CA TRP A 179 -2.43 -13.48 7.79
C TRP A 179 -1.21 -12.69 7.27
N ILE A 180 -1.38 -11.41 6.91
CA ILE A 180 -0.27 -10.53 6.50
C ILE A 180 0.72 -10.35 7.64
N GLY A 181 0.24 -10.10 8.85
CA GLY A 181 1.07 -9.95 10.04
C GLY A 181 1.91 -11.19 10.34
N GLN A 182 1.32 -12.37 10.24
CA GLN A 182 2.04 -13.64 10.43
C GLN A 182 3.14 -13.83 9.37
N ARG A 183 2.84 -13.61 8.08
CA ARG A 183 3.85 -13.73 7.01
C ARG A 183 4.97 -12.69 7.17
N ALA A 184 4.64 -11.47 7.60
CA ALA A 184 5.63 -10.46 7.91
C ALA A 184 6.54 -10.89 9.07
N ARG A 185 6.00 -11.49 10.14
CA ARG A 185 6.81 -12.03 11.25
C ARG A 185 7.78 -13.11 10.77
N GLU A 186 7.30 -14.08 9.98
CA GLU A 186 8.15 -15.15 9.42
C GLU A 186 9.30 -14.59 8.56
N VAL A 187 9.07 -13.48 7.85
CA VAL A 187 10.12 -12.77 7.11
C VAL A 187 11.14 -12.12 8.04
N PHE A 188 10.72 -11.62 9.22
CA PHE A 188 11.62 -10.98 10.18
C PHE A 188 12.33 -11.97 11.12
N GLU A 189 11.75 -13.14 11.38
CA GLU A 189 12.30 -14.16 12.28
C GLU A 189 13.41 -15.01 11.63
N ASP A 190 13.53 -14.99 10.31
CA ASP A 190 14.56 -15.74 9.62
C ASP A 190 15.89 -14.97 9.68
N ASP A 191 16.91 -15.61 10.25
CA ASP A 191 18.26 -15.14 10.67
C ASP A 191 19.14 -14.49 9.57
N ALA A 192 18.55 -13.74 8.64
CA ALA A 192 19.30 -12.88 7.74
C ALA A 192 19.87 -11.72 8.56
N SER A 193 21.17 -11.74 8.82
CA SER A 193 21.88 -10.63 9.45
C SER A 193 21.44 -9.31 8.79
N PRO A 194 20.84 -8.36 9.54
CA PRO A 194 20.40 -7.07 8.99
C PRO A 194 21.54 -6.36 8.23
N VAL A 195 22.77 -6.61 8.63
CA VAL A 195 23.98 -6.06 7.99
C VAL A 195 24.21 -6.65 6.59
N GLN A 196 23.95 -7.95 6.40
CA GLN A 196 24.10 -8.59 5.07
C GLN A 196 22.96 -8.12 4.15
N GLY A 197 21.75 -8.00 4.66
CA GLY A 197 20.64 -7.42 3.92
C GLY A 197 20.89 -5.97 3.51
N ILE A 198 21.38 -5.12 4.43
CA ILE A 198 21.75 -3.72 4.13
C ILE A 198 22.89 -3.67 3.10
N ALA A 199 23.91 -4.52 3.20
CA ALA A 199 24.99 -4.59 2.24
C ALA A 199 24.53 -5.10 0.86
N ALA A 200 23.60 -6.04 0.81
CA ALA A 200 22.98 -6.49 -0.43
C ALA A 200 22.09 -5.40 -1.04
N TRP A 201 21.28 -4.72 -0.23
CA TRP A 201 20.51 -3.56 -0.66
C TRP A 201 21.40 -2.42 -1.17
N ALA A 202 22.45 -2.07 -0.46
CA ALA A 202 23.39 -1.02 -0.89
C ALA A 202 24.03 -1.33 -2.25
N ARG A 203 24.24 -2.62 -2.58
CA ARG A 203 24.79 -3.04 -3.88
C ARG A 203 23.75 -3.11 -4.98
N THR A 204 22.54 -3.56 -4.67
CA THR A 204 21.51 -3.88 -5.68
C THR A 204 20.42 -2.83 -5.78
N GLY A 205 20.29 -1.96 -4.77
CA GLY A 205 19.13 -1.08 -4.61
C GLY A 205 17.83 -1.81 -4.31
N ASP A 206 17.91 -3.11 -4.01
CA ASP A 206 16.79 -4.02 -3.84
C ASP A 206 16.47 -4.25 -2.37
N LEU A 207 15.33 -3.69 -1.91
CA LEU A 207 14.86 -3.93 -0.54
C LEU A 207 14.52 -5.41 -0.26
N ALA A 208 14.19 -6.20 -1.29
CA ALA A 208 13.99 -7.62 -1.12
C ALA A 208 15.29 -8.34 -0.75
N SER A 209 16.44 -7.80 -1.16
CA SER A 209 17.74 -8.34 -0.76
C SER A 209 18.06 -8.13 0.73
N LEU A 210 17.29 -7.26 1.43
CA LEU A 210 17.33 -7.16 2.89
C LEU A 210 16.74 -8.40 3.58
N LEU A 211 15.96 -9.21 2.86
CA LEU A 211 15.03 -10.18 3.40
C LEU A 211 15.29 -11.61 2.89
N VAL A 212 16.36 -11.88 2.13
CA VAL A 212 16.54 -13.18 1.47
C VAL A 212 17.40 -14.14 2.29
N SER A 213 16.75 -15.11 2.92
CA SER A 213 17.29 -16.44 3.15
C SER A 213 16.16 -17.45 3.38
N GLY A 214 16.23 -18.61 2.74
CA GLY A 214 15.48 -19.83 3.06
C GLY A 214 13.95 -19.69 3.15
N ALA A 215 13.39 -19.97 4.34
CA ALA A 215 11.96 -19.93 4.62
C ALA A 215 11.36 -18.52 4.52
N ALA A 216 12.15 -17.48 4.86
CA ALA A 216 11.75 -16.08 4.64
C ALA A 216 11.49 -15.79 3.18
N GLY A 217 12.24 -16.40 2.26
CA GLY A 217 12.06 -16.24 0.82
C GLY A 217 10.69 -16.71 0.33
N GLU A 218 10.15 -17.79 0.89
CA GLU A 218 8.81 -18.29 0.54
C GLU A 218 7.72 -17.39 1.10
N SER A 219 7.79 -17.02 2.38
CA SER A 219 6.82 -16.12 3.02
C SER A 219 6.82 -14.74 2.38
N LEU A 220 7.98 -14.20 2.03
CA LEU A 220 8.12 -12.97 1.26
C LEU A 220 7.47 -13.10 -0.13
N THR A 221 7.74 -14.18 -0.83
CA THR A 221 7.19 -14.44 -2.16
C THR A 221 5.66 -14.54 -2.12
N ARG A 222 5.11 -15.22 -1.12
CA ARG A 222 3.68 -15.29 -0.87
C ARG A 222 3.08 -13.92 -0.55
N LEU A 223 3.72 -13.16 0.35
CA LEU A 223 3.29 -11.82 0.73
C LEU A 223 3.26 -10.88 -0.48
N VAL A 224 4.31 -10.89 -1.31
CA VAL A 224 4.38 -10.10 -2.55
C VAL A 224 3.28 -10.52 -3.53
N GLY A 225 2.99 -11.80 -3.67
CA GLY A 225 1.90 -12.29 -4.51
C GLY A 225 0.53 -11.77 -4.05
N VAL A 226 0.26 -11.86 -2.75
CA VAL A 226 -0.99 -11.35 -2.19
C VAL A 226 -1.10 -9.83 -2.33
N MET A 227 -0.04 -9.08 -2.04
CA MET A 227 -0.04 -7.63 -2.26
C MET A 227 -0.28 -7.28 -3.73
N THR A 228 0.32 -8.02 -4.67
CA THR A 228 0.07 -7.87 -6.11
C THR A 228 -1.40 -8.09 -6.46
N PHE A 229 -2.02 -9.12 -5.89
CA PHE A 229 -3.45 -9.38 -6.07
C PHE A 229 -4.31 -8.24 -5.49
N LEU A 230 -4.07 -7.81 -4.26
CA LEU A 230 -4.85 -6.75 -3.59
C LEU A 230 -4.80 -5.44 -4.39
N GLU A 231 -3.62 -5.04 -4.85
CA GLU A 231 -3.45 -3.86 -5.70
C GLU A 231 -4.15 -4.01 -7.05
N GLY A 232 -3.99 -5.17 -7.70
CA GLY A 232 -4.66 -5.45 -8.96
C GLY A 232 -6.18 -5.47 -8.84
N HIS A 233 -6.71 -5.95 -7.71
CA HIS A 233 -8.14 -5.94 -7.41
C HIS A 233 -8.65 -4.50 -7.15
N ALA A 234 -7.88 -3.66 -6.46
CA ALA A 234 -8.21 -2.26 -6.27
C ALA A 234 -8.19 -1.49 -7.60
N ASP A 235 -7.20 -1.73 -8.44
CA ASP A 235 -7.11 -1.19 -9.79
C ASP A 235 -8.29 -1.64 -10.68
N TYR A 236 -8.66 -2.93 -10.63
CA TYR A 236 -9.80 -3.48 -11.35
C TYR A 236 -11.11 -2.80 -10.90
N THR A 237 -11.29 -2.66 -9.60
CA THR A 237 -12.48 -2.00 -9.03
C THR A 237 -12.56 -0.54 -9.47
N ALA A 238 -11.46 0.23 -9.35
CA ALA A 238 -11.42 1.62 -9.77
C ALA A 238 -11.73 1.79 -11.26
N ASP A 239 -11.24 0.89 -12.11
CA ASP A 239 -11.48 0.95 -13.56
C ASP A 239 -12.92 0.58 -13.92
N VAL A 240 -13.47 -0.49 -13.33
CA VAL A 240 -14.75 -1.05 -13.75
C VAL A 240 -15.92 -0.38 -13.05
N ALA A 241 -15.86 -0.22 -11.72
CA ALA A 241 -16.88 0.51 -10.96
C ALA A 241 -16.86 2.01 -11.26
N GLY A 242 -15.67 2.55 -11.58
CA GLY A 242 -15.52 3.96 -11.95
C GLY A 242 -16.09 4.29 -13.33
N ARG A 243 -16.14 3.34 -14.26
CA ARG A 243 -16.51 3.60 -15.67
C ARG A 243 -17.81 4.38 -15.87
N PRO A 244 -18.90 4.14 -15.12
CA PRO A 244 -20.13 4.91 -15.24
C PRO A 244 -20.05 6.35 -14.70
N HIS A 245 -19.03 6.65 -13.91
CA HIS A 245 -18.89 7.88 -13.14
C HIS A 245 -17.69 8.74 -13.54
N ILE A 246 -16.73 8.17 -14.27
CA ILE A 246 -15.44 8.77 -14.63
C ILE A 246 -15.26 8.71 -16.14
N PRO A 247 -15.62 9.76 -16.89
CA PRO A 247 -15.45 9.81 -18.34
C PRO A 247 -14.03 9.52 -18.81
N SER A 248 -13.03 9.96 -18.03
CA SER A 248 -11.61 9.83 -18.38
C SER A 248 -10.93 8.56 -17.87
N VAL A 249 -11.65 7.57 -17.30
CA VAL A 249 -11.05 6.38 -16.68
C VAL A 249 -10.02 5.66 -17.55
N ALA A 250 -10.29 5.51 -18.84
CA ALA A 250 -9.35 4.86 -19.77
C ALA A 250 -8.05 5.66 -19.95
N SER A 251 -8.14 6.98 -19.97
CA SER A 251 -6.97 7.88 -20.07
C SER A 251 -6.15 7.85 -18.77
N LEU A 252 -6.81 7.84 -17.63
CA LEU A 252 -6.16 7.70 -16.31
C LEU A 252 -5.39 6.37 -16.24
N ARG A 253 -6.04 5.26 -16.55
CA ARG A 253 -5.40 3.93 -16.58
C ARG A 253 -4.20 3.90 -17.52
N LYS A 254 -4.32 4.47 -18.74
CA LYS A 254 -3.21 4.55 -19.69
C LYS A 254 -2.03 5.36 -19.16
N ALA A 255 -2.29 6.47 -18.47
CA ALA A 255 -1.24 7.31 -17.88
C ALA A 255 -0.48 6.56 -16.76
N PHE A 256 -1.21 5.86 -15.91
CA PHE A 256 -0.62 5.09 -14.80
C PHE A 256 0.04 3.78 -15.25
N SER A 257 -0.41 3.17 -16.34
CA SER A 257 0.23 1.97 -16.92
C SER A 257 1.58 2.26 -17.62
N ARG A 258 1.82 3.51 -18.03
CA ARG A 258 3.05 3.90 -18.76
C ARG A 258 4.25 4.20 -17.88
N LYS A 259 4.03 4.49 -16.59
CA LYS A 259 5.12 4.86 -15.65
C LYS A 259 5.39 3.70 -14.68
N PRO A 260 6.58 3.08 -14.72
CA PRO A 260 7.02 2.20 -13.65
C PRO A 260 7.00 2.97 -12.33
N GLY A 261 6.20 2.53 -11.35
CA GLY A 261 6.24 3.07 -9.99
C GLY A 261 5.29 4.23 -9.68
N ALA A 262 4.13 4.36 -10.32
CA ALA A 262 3.08 5.30 -9.91
C ALA A 262 2.34 4.84 -8.64
N SER A 263 2.32 3.56 -8.31
CA SER A 263 1.85 3.02 -7.03
C SER A 263 3.02 2.90 -6.05
N GLY A 264 2.84 3.39 -4.82
CA GLY A 264 3.85 3.80 -3.86
C GLY A 264 5.00 2.84 -3.49
N LEU A 265 4.91 1.54 -3.74
CA LEU A 265 5.96 0.57 -3.42
C LEU A 265 6.90 0.24 -4.60
N GLY A 266 6.53 0.61 -5.84
CA GLY A 266 7.18 0.14 -7.08
C GLY A 266 8.57 0.69 -7.43
N LYS A 267 9.17 1.59 -6.63
CA LYS A 267 10.48 2.19 -6.95
C LYS A 267 11.59 1.89 -5.94
N ILE A 268 11.35 0.97 -5.02
CA ILE A 268 12.32 0.72 -3.97
C ILE A 268 13.30 -0.40 -4.36
N SER A 269 13.00 -1.23 -5.37
CA SER A 269 13.89 -2.29 -5.82
C SER A 269 13.82 -2.61 -7.32
N PRO A 270 14.97 -2.67 -8.03
CA PRO A 270 15.05 -3.11 -9.42
C PRO A 270 14.75 -4.61 -9.64
N SER A 271 14.94 -5.47 -8.62
CA SER A 271 14.70 -6.93 -8.70
C SER A 271 13.22 -7.28 -8.64
N PHE A 272 12.39 -6.36 -8.15
CA PHE A 272 10.98 -6.40 -8.43
C PHE A 272 10.73 -5.47 -9.62
N ASP A 273 10.68 -5.99 -10.83
CA ASP A 273 10.07 -5.27 -11.94
C ASP A 273 8.57 -5.16 -11.64
N LYS A 274 8.28 -4.26 -10.69
CA LYS A 274 6.96 -4.02 -10.11
C LYS A 274 5.97 -3.49 -11.11
N SER A 275 6.44 -2.88 -12.19
CA SER A 275 5.57 -2.52 -13.29
C SER A 275 4.99 -3.76 -14.00
N ALA A 276 5.72 -4.89 -14.00
CA ALA A 276 5.21 -6.18 -14.45
C ALA A 276 4.21 -6.74 -13.41
N GLN A 277 4.57 -6.80 -12.14
CA GLN A 277 3.72 -7.37 -11.08
C GLN A 277 2.38 -6.64 -10.92
N TYR A 278 2.36 -5.31 -10.96
CA TYR A 278 1.09 -4.55 -10.90
C TYR A 278 0.22 -4.79 -12.14
N ARG A 279 0.83 -4.91 -13.32
CA ARG A 279 0.11 -5.29 -14.54
C ARG A 279 -0.45 -6.70 -14.44
N ASP A 280 0.30 -7.61 -13.79
CA ASP A 280 -0.09 -9.00 -13.63
C ASP A 280 -1.28 -9.14 -12.67
N GLY A 281 -1.32 -8.40 -11.56
CA GLY A 281 -2.45 -8.41 -10.64
C GLY A 281 -3.75 -7.90 -11.28
N LEU A 282 -3.70 -6.80 -12.03
CA LEU A 282 -4.86 -6.30 -12.77
C LEU A 282 -5.27 -7.24 -13.91
N ALA A 283 -4.30 -7.82 -14.63
CA ALA A 283 -4.55 -8.79 -15.68
C ALA A 283 -5.21 -10.05 -15.14
N PHE A 284 -4.70 -10.58 -14.01
CA PHE A 284 -5.31 -11.67 -13.27
C PHE A 284 -6.78 -11.39 -12.92
N CYS A 285 -7.06 -10.24 -12.30
CA CYS A 285 -8.43 -9.90 -11.91
C CYS A 285 -9.37 -9.78 -13.11
N ARG A 286 -8.89 -9.23 -14.23
CA ARG A 286 -9.65 -9.15 -15.48
C ARG A 286 -9.93 -10.52 -16.09
N GLU A 287 -8.96 -11.43 -16.08
CA GLU A 287 -9.14 -12.78 -16.60
C GLU A 287 -10.08 -13.61 -15.73
N VAL A 288 -9.95 -13.57 -14.40
CA VAL A 288 -10.91 -14.21 -13.49
C VAL A 288 -12.32 -13.68 -13.71
N ALA A 289 -12.49 -12.37 -13.82
CA ALA A 289 -13.79 -11.78 -14.08
C ALA A 289 -14.37 -12.16 -15.45
N ALA A 290 -13.54 -12.37 -16.45
CA ALA A 290 -13.96 -12.88 -17.77
C ALA A 290 -14.41 -14.34 -17.72
N LEU A 291 -13.74 -15.17 -16.90
CA LEU A 291 -14.03 -16.61 -16.76
C LEU A 291 -15.23 -16.91 -15.85
N ARG A 292 -15.40 -16.17 -14.75
CA ARG A 292 -16.36 -16.47 -13.66
C ARG A 292 -17.26 -15.29 -13.28
N GLY A 293 -17.18 -14.19 -14.04
CA GLY A 293 -17.84 -12.94 -13.68
C GLY A 293 -17.17 -12.26 -12.48
N ARG A 294 -17.66 -11.07 -12.14
CA ARG A 294 -17.16 -10.32 -10.96
C ARG A 294 -17.24 -11.11 -9.65
N PRO A 295 -18.33 -11.89 -9.38
CA PRO A 295 -18.41 -12.67 -8.16
C PRO A 295 -17.29 -13.70 -7.99
N GLY A 296 -16.65 -14.13 -9.08
CA GLY A 296 -15.54 -15.08 -9.02
C GLY A 296 -14.36 -14.59 -8.19
N LEU A 297 -14.09 -13.29 -8.19
CA LEU A 297 -13.00 -12.69 -7.39
C LEU A 297 -13.26 -12.74 -5.88
N ARG A 298 -14.52 -12.82 -5.43
CA ARG A 298 -14.86 -12.86 -4.01
C ARG A 298 -14.34 -14.11 -3.32
N ALA A 299 -14.18 -15.19 -4.05
CA ALA A 299 -13.68 -16.45 -3.49
C ALA A 299 -12.31 -16.29 -2.83
N ALA A 300 -11.48 -15.34 -3.33
CA ALA A 300 -10.17 -15.04 -2.73
C ALA A 300 -10.26 -14.48 -1.30
N PHE A 301 -11.39 -13.90 -0.91
CA PHE A 301 -11.60 -13.27 0.39
C PHE A 301 -12.35 -14.16 1.40
N VAL A 302 -12.73 -15.38 1.00
CA VAL A 302 -13.46 -16.32 1.86
C VAL A 302 -12.54 -16.92 2.92
N GLU A 303 -11.36 -17.39 2.51
CA GLU A 303 -10.39 -18.04 3.39
C GLU A 303 -8.95 -17.87 2.86
N PRO A 304 -7.92 -18.02 3.73
CA PRO A 304 -6.52 -17.82 3.34
C PRO A 304 -6.04 -18.70 2.20
N ASP A 305 -6.52 -19.95 2.12
CA ASP A 305 -6.12 -20.91 1.10
C ASP A 305 -6.63 -20.54 -0.30
N ASN A 306 -7.62 -19.68 -0.38
CA ASN A 306 -8.13 -19.14 -1.63
C ASN A 306 -7.30 -17.97 -2.19
N LEU A 307 -6.39 -17.40 -1.41
CA LEU A 307 -5.50 -16.37 -1.95
C LEU A 307 -4.69 -16.92 -3.14
N PRO A 308 -4.53 -16.13 -4.21
CA PRO A 308 -3.74 -16.59 -5.36
C PRO A 308 -2.25 -16.68 -5.00
N THR A 309 -1.62 -17.74 -5.42
CA THR A 309 -0.16 -17.88 -5.38
C THR A 309 0.49 -17.00 -6.44
N PRO A 310 1.79 -16.68 -6.31
CA PRO A 310 2.51 -15.92 -7.35
C PRO A 310 2.45 -16.56 -8.73
N ALA A 311 2.48 -17.90 -8.82
CA ALA A 311 2.35 -18.62 -10.07
C ALA A 311 0.94 -18.47 -10.68
N GLU A 312 -0.10 -18.51 -9.85
CA GLU A 312 -1.49 -18.33 -10.28
C GLU A 312 -1.82 -16.90 -10.71
N ILE A 313 -1.12 -15.90 -10.18
CA ILE A 313 -1.26 -14.52 -10.68
C ILE A 313 -0.89 -14.43 -12.16
N SER A 314 0.08 -15.23 -12.59
CA SER A 314 0.46 -15.33 -14.01
C SER A 314 -0.41 -16.34 -14.80
N ASP A 315 -1.19 -17.20 -14.11
CA ASP A 315 -2.12 -18.18 -14.69
C ASP A 315 -3.45 -18.18 -13.94
N ALA A 316 -4.30 -17.19 -14.23
CA ALA A 316 -5.61 -17.05 -13.61
C ALA A 316 -6.50 -18.32 -13.78
N ARG A 317 -6.30 -19.09 -14.85
CA ARG A 317 -7.04 -20.32 -15.07
C ARG A 317 -6.65 -21.41 -14.08
N ALA A 318 -5.38 -21.49 -13.67
CA ALA A 318 -4.94 -22.40 -12.62
C ALA A 318 -5.64 -22.07 -11.28
N TRP A 319 -5.69 -20.79 -10.91
CA TRP A 319 -6.43 -20.33 -9.73
C TRP A 319 -7.92 -20.68 -9.81
N VAL A 320 -8.56 -20.38 -10.95
CA VAL A 320 -9.98 -20.70 -11.16
C VAL A 320 -10.25 -22.21 -11.04
N ARG A 321 -9.40 -23.06 -11.59
CA ARG A 321 -9.56 -24.52 -11.42
C ARG A 321 -9.41 -24.96 -9.97
N ARG A 322 -8.48 -24.37 -9.22
CA ARG A 322 -8.25 -24.73 -7.80
C ARG A 322 -9.38 -24.27 -6.89
N VAL A 323 -9.89 -23.06 -7.11
CA VAL A 323 -10.83 -22.42 -6.16
C VAL A 323 -12.29 -22.64 -6.57
N HIS A 324 -12.59 -22.81 -7.84
CA HIS A 324 -13.96 -22.94 -8.34
C HIS A 324 -14.29 -24.33 -8.94
N GLY A 325 -13.32 -25.23 -9.06
CA GLY A 325 -13.52 -26.59 -9.60
C GLY A 325 -13.54 -26.61 -11.12
#